data_151a6792776d241bdb6debc1836efa01
#
_entry.id   151a6792776d241bdb6debc1836efa01
#
_cell.length_a   1.000
_cell.length_b   1.000
_cell.length_c   1.000
_cell.angle_alpha   90.00
_cell.angle_beta   90.00
_cell.angle_gamma   90.00
#
_symmetry.space_group_name_H-M   'P 1'
#
loop_
_entity.id
_entity.type
_entity.pdbx_description
1 polymer ?
#
loop_
_entity_poly.entity_id
_entity_poly.type
_entity_poly.pdbx_seq_one_letter_code
_entity_poly.pdbx_strand_id
1 'polypeptide(L)'
;KMVVKEAQRAYTYLNLYGYAVDAIICNRVFPTDLTDQYFTQWKSAQAENLQLVAECFDPLPILRAPFFGQEVTGMAMLRQMAEAVFGAATVPGGAGDPTIRHYPGKPQEIVRRDGHYVLSIPMPLVEREEVHLHRSVFDELIVRIGNWKRNISLPIGLARLDIDAARYEGDFLNVYFEIPPEKAPVEAELKPNGWQNLRNRLRGQS
;
A
#
# COMPACT_ATOMS: atom_id res chain seq x y z
N LYS A 1 9.52 16.89 -16.50
CA LYS A 1 10.38 16.29 -15.43
C LYS A 1 9.99 16.72 -14.02
N MET A 2 9.71 18.00 -13.74
CA MET A 2 9.31 18.45 -12.38
C MET A 2 7.99 17.79 -11.92
N VAL A 3 6.97 17.78 -12.77
CA VAL A 3 5.67 17.16 -12.46
C VAL A 3 5.80 15.67 -12.14
N VAL A 4 6.66 14.94 -12.87
CA VAL A 4 6.90 13.51 -12.59
C VAL A 4 7.49 13.32 -11.21
N LYS A 5 8.48 14.13 -10.82
CA LYS A 5 9.08 14.07 -9.47
C LYS A 5 8.06 14.36 -8.36
N GLU A 6 7.16 15.33 -8.56
CA GLU A 6 6.10 15.60 -7.59
C GLU A 6 5.08 14.45 -7.51
N ALA A 7 4.76 13.83 -8.65
CA ALA A 7 3.91 12.63 -8.66
C ALA A 7 4.58 11.44 -7.95
N GLN A 8 5.90 11.25 -8.10
CA GLN A 8 6.67 10.24 -7.38
C GLN A 8 6.60 10.47 -5.87
N ARG A 9 6.83 11.72 -5.42
CA ARG A 9 6.69 12.07 -4.00
C ARG A 9 5.28 11.81 -3.48
N ALA A 10 4.25 12.23 -4.23
CA ALA A 10 2.86 11.98 -3.87
C ALA A 10 2.58 10.47 -3.76
N TYR A 11 3.09 9.68 -4.68
CA TYR A 11 2.96 8.21 -4.66
C TYR A 11 3.58 7.61 -3.40
N THR A 12 4.81 8.00 -3.06
CA THR A 12 5.48 7.57 -1.83
C THR A 12 4.66 7.94 -0.59
N TYR A 13 4.17 9.17 -0.50
CA TYR A 13 3.40 9.62 0.66
C TYR A 13 2.05 8.93 0.79
N LEU A 14 1.35 8.72 -0.31
CA LEU A 14 0.10 7.96 -0.30
C LEU A 14 0.32 6.55 0.26
N ASN A 15 1.36 5.86 -0.20
CA ASN A 15 1.74 4.55 0.35
C ASN A 15 2.13 4.64 1.84
N LEU A 16 2.95 5.64 2.22
CA LEU A 16 3.31 5.87 3.62
C LEU A 16 2.05 6.00 4.50
N TYR A 17 1.03 6.74 4.04
CA TYR A 17 -0.22 6.92 4.78
C TYR A 17 -1.20 5.75 4.63
N GLY A 18 -0.83 4.69 3.93
CA GLY A 18 -1.63 3.48 3.77
C GLY A 18 -2.74 3.59 2.74
N TYR A 19 -2.66 4.57 1.85
CA TYR A 19 -3.55 4.66 0.69
C TYR A 19 -3.01 3.77 -0.43
N ALA A 20 -3.87 2.89 -0.95
CA ALA A 20 -3.52 2.13 -2.14
C ALA A 20 -3.64 3.05 -3.37
N VAL A 21 -2.57 3.12 -4.14
CA VAL A 21 -2.59 3.79 -5.45
C VAL A 21 -2.90 2.73 -6.49
N ASP A 22 -3.90 2.97 -7.30
CA ASP A 22 -4.47 1.98 -8.21
C ASP A 22 -4.05 2.19 -9.67
N ALA A 23 -3.79 3.41 -10.06
CA ALA A 23 -3.33 3.78 -11.40
C ALA A 23 -2.70 5.16 -11.41
N ILE A 24 -1.94 5.45 -12.46
CA ILE A 24 -1.44 6.78 -12.79
C ILE A 24 -2.20 7.29 -14.02
N ILE A 25 -2.75 8.49 -13.94
CA ILE A 25 -3.44 9.12 -15.07
C ILE A 25 -2.55 10.23 -15.66
N CYS A 26 -2.04 10.00 -16.87
CA CYS A 26 -1.37 11.01 -17.66
C CYS A 26 -2.41 11.87 -18.36
N ASN A 27 -2.58 13.11 -17.91
CA ASN A 27 -3.58 14.02 -18.43
C ASN A 27 -3.02 14.88 -19.56
N ARG A 28 -3.89 15.28 -20.50
CA ARG A 28 -3.61 16.14 -21.64
C ARG A 28 -2.54 15.57 -22.58
N VAL A 29 -2.66 14.29 -22.89
CA VAL A 29 -1.78 13.62 -23.85
C VAL A 29 -2.19 14.04 -25.26
N PHE A 30 -1.26 14.60 -26.03
CA PHE A 30 -1.52 14.98 -27.41
C PHE A 30 -1.92 13.78 -28.26
N PRO A 31 -2.96 13.91 -29.10
CA PRO A 31 -3.36 12.85 -30.02
C PRO A 31 -2.24 12.45 -30.98
N THR A 32 -2.21 11.19 -31.36
CA THR A 32 -1.19 10.66 -32.29
C THR A 32 -1.35 11.17 -33.70
N ASP A 33 -2.58 11.47 -34.09
CA ASP A 33 -3.00 11.98 -35.43
C ASP A 33 -2.74 13.47 -35.61
N LEU A 34 -2.26 14.17 -34.60
CA LEU A 34 -1.90 15.59 -34.74
C LEU A 34 -0.69 15.72 -35.67
N THR A 35 -0.91 16.26 -36.86
CA THR A 35 0.11 16.33 -37.94
C THR A 35 0.79 17.67 -38.08
N ASP A 36 0.33 18.72 -37.37
CA ASP A 36 0.90 20.05 -37.45
C ASP A 36 2.37 20.05 -36.98
N GLN A 37 3.24 20.59 -37.83
CA GLN A 37 4.68 20.66 -37.63
C GLN A 37 5.05 21.42 -36.32
N TYR A 38 4.24 22.38 -35.94
CA TYR A 38 4.44 23.13 -34.67
C TYR A 38 4.46 22.23 -33.44
N PHE A 39 3.69 21.15 -33.45
CA PHE A 39 3.62 20.22 -32.31
C PHE A 39 4.64 19.09 -32.34
N THR A 40 5.49 19.00 -33.37
CA THR A 40 6.45 17.88 -33.51
C THR A 40 7.38 17.76 -32.32
N GLN A 41 7.97 18.87 -31.85
CA GLN A 41 8.86 18.88 -30.70
C GLN A 41 8.12 18.55 -29.40
N TRP A 42 6.89 19.03 -29.23
CA TRP A 42 6.03 18.71 -28.08
C TRP A 42 5.68 17.23 -28.02
N LYS A 43 5.36 16.60 -29.14
CA LYS A 43 5.08 15.18 -29.23
C LYS A 43 6.29 14.32 -28.90
N SER A 44 7.49 14.71 -29.37
CA SER A 44 8.73 14.01 -29.02
C SER A 44 9.00 14.09 -27.52
N ALA A 45 8.97 15.30 -26.95
CA ALA A 45 9.14 15.49 -25.51
C ALA A 45 8.07 14.76 -24.68
N GLN A 46 6.84 14.69 -25.16
CA GLN A 46 5.78 13.93 -24.50
C GLN A 46 6.06 12.42 -24.52
N ALA A 47 6.51 11.89 -25.66
CA ALA A 47 6.85 10.46 -25.75
C ALA A 47 7.94 10.07 -24.76
N GLU A 48 9.01 10.87 -24.65
CA GLU A 48 10.06 10.65 -23.66
C GLU A 48 9.53 10.73 -22.22
N ASN A 49 8.65 11.69 -21.93
CA ASN A 49 8.06 11.82 -20.60
C ASN A 49 7.09 10.68 -20.26
N LEU A 50 6.32 10.18 -21.23
CA LEU A 50 5.43 9.03 -21.05
C LEU A 50 6.23 7.74 -20.79
N GLN A 51 7.36 7.57 -21.46
CA GLN A 51 8.28 6.47 -21.17
C GLN A 51 8.85 6.58 -19.75
N LEU A 52 9.32 7.75 -19.37
CA LEU A 52 9.81 8.01 -18.01
C LEU A 52 8.73 7.72 -16.95
N VAL A 53 7.47 8.09 -17.20
CA VAL A 53 6.36 7.78 -16.30
C VAL A 53 6.16 6.26 -16.20
N ALA A 54 6.17 5.54 -17.32
CA ALA A 54 6.04 4.09 -17.30
C ALA A 54 7.15 3.41 -16.47
N GLU A 55 8.39 3.84 -16.65
CA GLU A 55 9.55 3.32 -15.90
C GLU A 55 9.47 3.66 -14.39
N CYS A 56 9.05 4.90 -14.06
CA CYS A 56 9.01 5.37 -12.67
C CYS A 56 7.88 4.78 -11.83
N PHE A 57 6.80 4.35 -12.45
CA PHE A 57 5.60 3.89 -11.74
C PHE A 57 5.25 2.42 -11.99
N ASP A 58 6.13 1.67 -12.66
CA ASP A 58 5.99 0.22 -12.76
C ASP A 58 5.85 -0.41 -11.34
N PRO A 59 4.93 -1.32 -11.09
CA PRO A 59 3.98 -1.98 -11.99
C PRO A 59 2.58 -1.33 -12.06
N LEU A 60 2.41 -0.08 -11.70
CA LEU A 60 1.11 0.59 -11.78
C LEU A 60 0.65 0.79 -13.24
N PRO A 61 -0.62 0.54 -13.57
CA PRO A 61 -1.15 0.84 -14.89
C PRO A 61 -1.14 2.34 -15.16
N ILE A 62 -0.73 2.70 -16.39
CA ILE A 62 -0.68 4.09 -16.85
C ILE A 62 -1.87 4.33 -17.79
N LEU A 63 -2.84 5.09 -17.31
CA LEU A 63 -3.99 5.52 -18.09
C LEU A 63 -3.71 6.86 -18.76
N ARG A 64 -4.25 7.09 -19.95
CA ARG A 64 -3.99 8.30 -20.74
C ARG A 64 -5.28 9.05 -21.00
N ALA A 65 -5.37 10.28 -20.53
CA ALA A 65 -6.44 11.21 -20.86
C ALA A 65 -5.98 12.10 -22.02
N PRO A 66 -6.62 12.03 -23.20
CA PRO A 66 -6.21 12.83 -24.36
C PRO A 66 -6.44 14.32 -24.14
N PHE A 67 -5.70 15.14 -24.86
CA PHE A 67 -5.96 16.56 -24.96
C PHE A 67 -7.14 16.77 -25.90
N PHE A 68 -8.30 17.17 -25.34
CA PHE A 68 -9.50 17.45 -26.10
C PHE A 68 -9.43 18.81 -26.81
N GLY A 69 -10.06 18.92 -27.95
CA GLY A 69 -10.13 20.17 -28.71
C GLY A 69 -11.04 21.25 -28.10
N GLN A 70 -11.73 20.92 -27.01
CA GLN A 70 -12.60 21.81 -26.23
C GLN A 70 -12.55 21.48 -24.75
N GLU A 71 -13.09 22.37 -23.95
CA GLU A 71 -13.17 22.15 -22.49
C GLU A 71 -14.08 20.96 -22.14
N VAL A 72 -13.66 20.16 -21.19
CA VAL A 72 -14.40 18.97 -20.73
C VAL A 72 -15.46 19.41 -19.72
N THR A 73 -16.60 19.83 -20.20
CA THR A 73 -17.73 20.28 -19.40
C THR A 73 -19.04 19.58 -19.82
N GLY A 74 -19.93 19.40 -18.88
CA GLY A 74 -21.21 18.71 -19.11
C GLY A 74 -21.09 17.20 -19.28
N MET A 75 -22.23 16.52 -19.15
CA MET A 75 -22.29 15.05 -19.13
C MET A 75 -21.76 14.37 -20.39
N ALA A 76 -21.96 14.98 -21.57
CA ALA A 76 -21.49 14.42 -22.82
C ALA A 76 -19.97 14.35 -22.91
N MET A 77 -19.28 15.47 -22.57
CA MET A 77 -17.82 15.52 -22.59
C MET A 77 -17.20 14.70 -21.46
N LEU A 78 -17.79 14.67 -20.28
CA LEU A 78 -17.35 13.81 -19.18
C LEU A 78 -17.43 12.33 -19.55
N ARG A 79 -18.50 11.90 -20.23
CA ARG A 79 -18.61 10.53 -20.75
C ARG A 79 -17.54 10.24 -21.79
N GLN A 80 -17.32 11.13 -22.75
CA GLN A 80 -16.27 10.98 -23.74
C GLN A 80 -14.89 10.88 -23.11
N MET A 81 -14.61 11.67 -22.10
CA MET A 81 -13.36 11.58 -21.33
C MET A 81 -13.25 10.24 -20.60
N ALA A 82 -14.31 9.78 -19.95
CA ALA A 82 -14.30 8.50 -19.25
C ALA A 82 -14.04 7.34 -20.22
N GLU A 83 -14.70 7.33 -21.38
CA GLU A 83 -14.47 6.32 -22.43
C GLU A 83 -13.04 6.38 -22.98
N ALA A 84 -12.48 7.58 -23.14
CA ALA A 84 -11.12 7.75 -23.63
C ALA A 84 -10.06 7.28 -22.62
N VAL A 85 -10.30 7.43 -21.33
CA VAL A 85 -9.38 7.05 -20.25
C VAL A 85 -9.50 5.58 -19.88
N PHE A 86 -10.74 5.10 -19.71
CA PHE A 86 -11.04 3.77 -19.19
C PHE A 86 -11.50 2.77 -20.26
N GLY A 87 -11.72 3.22 -21.49
CA GLY A 87 -12.29 2.41 -22.56
C GLY A 87 -13.82 2.36 -22.51
N ALA A 88 -14.43 1.78 -23.55
CA ALA A 88 -15.88 1.62 -23.61
C ALA A 88 -16.36 0.67 -22.51
N ALA A 89 -17.39 1.06 -21.77
CA ALA A 89 -17.98 0.31 -20.65
C ALA A 89 -18.62 -1.05 -21.05
N THR A 90 -18.39 -1.50 -22.28
CA THR A 90 -19.01 -2.69 -22.87
C THR A 90 -18.28 -4.00 -22.58
N VAL A 91 -17.09 -3.94 -21.92
CA VAL A 91 -16.34 -5.15 -21.57
C VAL A 91 -16.39 -5.34 -20.05
N PRO A 92 -17.24 -6.26 -19.53
CA PRO A 92 -17.25 -6.57 -18.11
C PRO A 92 -15.86 -7.02 -17.63
N GLY A 93 -15.32 -6.36 -16.62
CA GLY A 93 -13.97 -6.63 -16.09
C GLY A 93 -12.82 -6.16 -16.97
N GLY A 94 -13.09 -5.42 -18.05
CA GLY A 94 -12.07 -4.76 -18.84
C GLY A 94 -11.53 -3.50 -18.18
N ALA A 95 -10.42 -2.97 -18.69
CA ALA A 95 -9.80 -1.72 -18.22
C ALA A 95 -10.72 -0.48 -18.28
N GLY A 96 -11.93 -0.65 -18.85
CA GLY A 96 -12.93 0.40 -19.03
C GLY A 96 -13.81 0.71 -17.82
N ASP A 97 -13.74 -0.05 -16.75
CA ASP A 97 -14.55 0.19 -15.56
C ASP A 97 -13.71 0.93 -14.48
N PRO A 98 -14.00 2.22 -14.20
CA PRO A 98 -13.26 2.97 -13.18
C PRO A 98 -13.54 2.47 -11.74
N THR A 99 -14.54 1.61 -11.54
CA THR A 99 -14.92 1.10 -10.23
C THR A 99 -14.17 -0.17 -9.85
N ILE A 100 -13.53 -0.83 -10.79
CA ILE A 100 -12.70 -2.00 -10.51
C ILE A 100 -11.32 -1.58 -10.02
N ARG A 101 -10.71 -2.47 -9.27
CA ARG A 101 -9.34 -2.27 -8.80
C ARG A 101 -8.36 -2.62 -9.93
N HIS A 102 -7.60 -1.63 -10.40
CA HIS A 102 -6.65 -1.80 -11.51
C HIS A 102 -5.31 -2.41 -11.03
N TYR A 103 -4.95 -2.21 -9.77
CA TYR A 103 -3.73 -2.74 -9.18
C TYR A 103 -4.00 -3.39 -7.82
N PRO A 104 -3.69 -4.69 -7.64
CA PRO A 104 -4.00 -5.42 -6.41
C PRO A 104 -3.03 -5.17 -5.26
N GLY A 105 -2.11 -4.22 -5.39
CA GLY A 105 -1.12 -3.89 -4.36
C GLY A 105 -1.78 -3.58 -3.01
N LYS A 106 -1.18 -4.06 -1.92
CA LYS A 106 -1.65 -3.80 -0.56
C LYS A 106 -0.93 -2.60 0.04
N PRO A 107 -1.63 -1.71 0.76
CA PRO A 107 -0.99 -0.55 1.38
C PRO A 107 -0.06 -0.92 2.54
N GLN A 108 -0.30 -2.04 3.18
CA GLN A 108 0.57 -2.66 4.18
C GLN A 108 0.13 -4.10 4.42
N GLU A 109 1.06 -4.94 4.82
CA GLU A 109 0.80 -6.36 5.08
C GLU A 109 1.56 -6.82 6.32
N ILE A 110 0.94 -7.73 7.09
CA ILE A 110 1.60 -8.40 8.21
C ILE A 110 1.64 -9.89 7.85
N VAL A 111 2.84 -10.44 7.77
CA VAL A 111 3.09 -11.85 7.47
C VAL A 111 3.97 -12.47 8.54
N ARG A 112 3.89 -13.80 8.69
CA ARG A 112 4.83 -14.57 9.50
C ARG A 112 5.93 -15.13 8.59
N ARG A 113 7.19 -14.79 8.87
CA ARG A 113 8.34 -15.24 8.11
C ARG A 113 9.51 -15.51 9.06
N ASP A 114 10.15 -16.68 8.92
CA ASP A 114 11.38 -17.05 9.63
C ASP A 114 11.35 -16.80 11.14
N GLY A 115 10.24 -17.16 11.79
CA GLY A 115 10.08 -16.98 13.23
C GLY A 115 9.76 -15.57 13.69
N HIS A 116 9.51 -14.64 12.78
CA HIS A 116 9.13 -13.25 13.07
C HIS A 116 7.75 -12.93 12.50
N TYR A 117 7.08 -11.95 13.10
CA TYR A 117 6.04 -11.22 12.40
C TYR A 117 6.70 -10.06 11.66
N VAL A 118 6.41 -9.93 10.38
CA VAL A 118 6.97 -8.90 9.51
C VAL A 118 5.86 -7.96 9.09
N LEU A 119 5.96 -6.69 9.48
CA LEU A 119 5.12 -5.63 8.98
C LEU A 119 5.81 -5.03 7.75
N SER A 120 5.24 -5.28 6.57
CA SER A 120 5.72 -4.75 5.30
C SER A 120 4.95 -3.50 4.93
N ILE A 121 5.65 -2.39 4.76
CA ILE A 121 5.10 -1.08 4.41
C ILE A 121 5.69 -0.68 3.06
N PRO A 122 4.87 -0.51 2.00
CA PRO A 122 5.37 -0.08 0.72
C PRO A 122 5.88 1.37 0.80
N MET A 123 7.11 1.56 0.37
CA MET A 123 7.80 2.85 0.31
C MET A 123 8.59 2.97 -0.99
N PRO A 124 7.90 2.96 -2.14
CA PRO A 124 8.57 3.07 -3.41
C PRO A 124 9.28 4.42 -3.54
N LEU A 125 10.41 4.42 -4.25
CA LEU A 125 11.14 5.63 -4.63
C LEU A 125 11.73 6.44 -3.45
N VAL A 126 11.96 5.79 -2.31
CA VAL A 126 12.59 6.40 -1.12
C VAL A 126 14.03 5.93 -0.99
N GLU A 127 14.93 6.85 -0.70
CA GLU A 127 16.30 6.52 -0.32
C GLU A 127 16.34 6.07 1.15
N ARG A 128 17.11 5.02 1.44
CA ARG A 128 17.21 4.43 2.78
C ARG A 128 17.53 5.43 3.87
N GLU A 129 18.43 6.34 3.55
CA GLU A 129 18.98 7.35 4.45
C GLU A 129 17.92 8.36 4.89
N GLU A 130 16.84 8.50 4.14
CA GLU A 130 15.73 9.40 4.47
C GLU A 130 14.73 8.79 5.44
N VAL A 131 14.78 7.46 5.66
CA VAL A 131 13.79 6.74 6.51
C VAL A 131 14.28 6.65 7.93
N HIS A 132 13.55 7.26 8.84
CA HIS A 132 13.74 7.13 10.27
C HIS A 132 12.57 6.39 10.91
N LEU A 133 12.89 5.35 11.67
CA LEU A 133 11.93 4.50 12.33
C LEU A 133 12.17 4.53 13.84
N HIS A 134 11.12 4.73 14.62
CA HIS A 134 11.17 4.52 16.07
C HIS A 134 9.79 4.13 16.63
N ARG A 135 9.80 3.47 17.76
CA ARG A 135 8.59 3.10 18.49
C ARG A 135 8.24 4.18 19.52
N SER A 136 6.98 4.57 19.58
CA SER A 136 6.49 5.47 20.61
C SER A 136 6.14 4.73 21.89
N VAL A 137 6.00 5.47 22.98
CA VAL A 137 5.54 4.93 24.29
C VAL A 137 4.06 4.47 24.25
N PHE A 138 3.33 4.78 23.18
CA PHE A 138 1.93 4.43 22.99
C PHE A 138 1.74 3.22 22.05
N ASP A 139 2.78 2.39 21.89
CA ASP A 139 2.75 1.23 20.98
C ASP A 139 2.47 1.57 19.50
N GLU A 140 2.91 2.74 19.09
CA GLU A 140 2.87 3.15 17.70
C GLU A 140 4.26 3.05 17.07
N LEU A 141 4.29 2.63 15.82
CA LEU A 141 5.47 2.71 14.98
C LEU A 141 5.47 4.07 14.29
N ILE A 142 6.48 4.88 14.57
CA ILE A 142 6.64 6.19 13.94
C ILE A 142 7.61 6.05 12.79
N VAL A 143 7.11 6.28 11.57
CA VAL A 143 7.90 6.30 10.34
C VAL A 143 8.00 7.75 9.88
N ARG A 144 9.23 8.22 9.66
CA ARG A 144 9.51 9.55 9.15
C ARG A 144 10.32 9.46 7.86
N ILE A 145 9.91 10.22 6.85
CA ILE A 145 10.62 10.39 5.58
C ILE A 145 10.77 11.90 5.34
N GLY A 146 11.99 12.41 5.43
CA GLY A 146 12.23 13.84 5.35
C GLY A 146 11.36 14.62 6.35
N ASN A 147 10.47 15.47 5.86
CA ASN A 147 9.54 16.27 6.68
C ASN A 147 8.22 15.57 7.00
N TRP A 148 7.97 14.40 6.42
CA TRP A 148 6.71 13.67 6.59
C TRP A 148 6.84 12.65 7.72
N LYS A 149 5.79 12.57 8.53
CA LYS A 149 5.70 11.67 9.67
C LYS A 149 4.37 10.94 9.66
N ARG A 150 4.42 9.63 9.80
CA ARG A 150 3.23 8.79 10.02
C ARG A 150 3.36 8.02 11.31
N ASN A 151 2.30 8.03 12.11
CA ASN A 151 2.13 7.14 13.23
C ASN A 151 1.29 5.93 12.76
N ILE A 152 1.81 4.74 12.93
CA ILE A 152 1.15 3.48 12.59
C ILE A 152 0.82 2.79 13.90
N SER A 153 -0.46 2.73 14.25
CA SER A 153 -0.90 1.98 15.42
C SER A 153 -0.66 0.49 15.18
N LEU A 154 0.13 -0.14 16.04
CA LEU A 154 0.40 -1.56 15.94
C LEU A 154 -0.81 -2.36 16.45
N PRO A 155 -1.20 -3.44 15.75
CA PRO A 155 -2.16 -4.39 16.30
C PRO A 155 -1.69 -4.92 17.65
N ILE A 156 -2.62 -5.22 18.55
CA ILE A 156 -2.33 -5.68 19.93
C ILE A 156 -1.32 -6.83 19.96
N GLY A 157 -1.36 -7.71 18.96
CA GLY A 157 -0.41 -8.83 18.83
C GLY A 157 1.03 -8.38 18.58
N LEU A 158 1.25 -7.29 17.82
CA LEU A 158 2.58 -6.72 17.55
C LEU A 158 3.01 -5.69 18.58
N ALA A 159 2.04 -5.01 19.19
CA ALA A 159 2.30 -3.97 20.19
C ALA A 159 3.05 -4.47 21.42
N ARG A 160 3.03 -5.78 21.69
CA ARG A 160 3.69 -6.43 22.82
C ARG A 160 5.03 -7.09 22.47
N LEU A 161 5.41 -7.07 21.21
CA LEU A 161 6.62 -7.70 20.71
C LEU A 161 7.72 -6.68 20.53
N ASP A 162 8.96 -7.09 20.78
CA ASP A 162 10.11 -6.26 20.51
C ASP A 162 10.44 -6.23 19.01
N ILE A 163 10.94 -5.10 18.55
CA ILE A 163 11.43 -4.95 17.18
C ILE A 163 12.86 -5.48 17.15
N ASP A 164 13.06 -6.58 16.42
CA ASP A 164 14.38 -7.17 16.21
C ASP A 164 15.17 -6.39 15.15
N ALA A 165 14.53 -6.10 14.01
CA ALA A 165 15.18 -5.43 12.90
C ALA A 165 14.18 -4.62 12.06
N ALA A 166 14.72 -3.67 11.30
CA ALA A 166 14.03 -3.03 10.20
C ALA A 166 14.93 -3.06 8.97
N ARG A 167 14.41 -3.56 7.84
CA ARG A 167 15.17 -3.73 6.60
C ARG A 167 14.38 -3.16 5.44
N TYR A 168 15.11 -2.56 4.53
CA TYR A 168 14.57 -2.09 3.26
C TYR A 168 14.86 -3.14 2.19
N GLU A 169 13.82 -3.76 1.65
CA GLU A 169 13.91 -4.83 0.65
C GLU A 169 13.04 -4.46 -0.55
N GLY A 170 13.70 -4.16 -1.68
CA GLY A 170 13.01 -3.58 -2.83
C GLY A 170 12.32 -2.26 -2.45
N ASP A 171 11.04 -2.16 -2.73
CA ASP A 171 10.20 -1.00 -2.42
C ASP A 171 9.46 -1.12 -1.07
N PHE A 172 9.93 -1.97 -0.16
CA PHE A 172 9.26 -2.21 1.11
C PHE A 172 10.18 -1.96 2.30
N LEU A 173 9.66 -1.25 3.28
CA LEU A 173 10.22 -1.24 4.62
C LEU A 173 9.62 -2.41 5.40
N ASN A 174 10.42 -3.41 5.70
CA ASN A 174 10.06 -4.58 6.47
C ASN A 174 10.51 -4.41 7.92
N VAL A 175 9.57 -4.39 8.85
CA VAL A 175 9.83 -4.31 10.29
C VAL A 175 9.57 -5.68 10.90
N TYR A 176 10.62 -6.26 11.47
CA TYR A 176 10.61 -7.60 12.05
C TYR A 176 10.34 -7.51 13.55
N PHE A 177 9.34 -8.25 14.01
CA PHE A 177 8.96 -8.39 15.41
C PHE A 177 9.30 -9.79 15.90
N GLU A 178 10.02 -9.88 17.00
CA GLU A 178 10.41 -11.16 17.58
C GLU A 178 9.20 -11.91 18.13
N ILE A 179 9.02 -13.17 17.71
CA ILE A 179 7.99 -14.03 18.27
C ILE A 179 8.59 -14.67 19.53
N PRO A 180 8.06 -14.40 20.75
CA PRO A 180 8.55 -15.04 21.94
C PRO A 180 8.48 -16.56 21.77
N PRO A 181 9.46 -17.31 22.24
CA PRO A 181 9.39 -18.75 22.26
C PRO A 181 8.08 -19.15 22.93
N GLU A 182 7.29 -19.97 22.24
CA GLU A 182 6.02 -20.48 22.75
C GLU A 182 6.32 -21.06 24.15
N LYS A 183 5.81 -20.41 25.20
CA LYS A 183 5.90 -20.99 26.53
C LYS A 183 5.26 -22.35 26.40
N ALA A 184 6.06 -23.41 26.61
CA ALA A 184 5.55 -24.76 26.69
C ALA A 184 4.29 -24.72 27.55
N PRO A 185 3.20 -25.35 27.15
CA PRO A 185 1.98 -25.32 27.92
C PRO A 185 2.40 -25.65 29.36
N VAL A 186 2.16 -24.73 30.28
CA VAL A 186 2.30 -25.01 31.71
C VAL A 186 1.32 -26.15 31.90
N GLU A 187 1.84 -27.36 32.08
CA GLU A 187 1.04 -28.47 32.55
C GLU A 187 0.37 -27.92 33.80
N ALA A 188 -0.89 -27.52 33.63
CA ALA A 188 -1.73 -27.18 34.74
C ALA A 188 -1.79 -28.49 35.56
N GLU A 189 -0.99 -28.57 36.62
CA GLU A 189 -1.19 -29.55 37.67
C GLU A 189 -2.66 -29.42 38.02
N LEU A 190 -3.45 -30.32 37.46
CA LEU A 190 -4.83 -30.53 37.84
C LEU A 190 -4.78 -30.98 39.29
N LYS A 191 -4.79 -30.01 40.21
CA LYS A 191 -5.07 -30.29 41.63
C LYS A 191 -6.39 -31.06 41.61
N PRO A 192 -6.42 -32.26 42.19
CA PRO A 192 -7.60 -33.13 42.17
C PRO A 192 -8.79 -32.31 42.64
N ASN A 193 -9.77 -32.21 41.81
CA ASN A 193 -10.97 -31.40 41.98
C ASN A 193 -11.56 -31.67 43.37
N GLY A 194 -11.85 -30.61 44.12
CA GLY A 194 -12.47 -30.63 45.44
C GLY A 194 -13.82 -31.43 45.50
N TRP A 195 -14.36 -31.81 44.35
CA TRP A 195 -15.55 -32.64 44.22
C TRP A 195 -15.34 -34.11 44.61
N GLN A 196 -14.14 -34.67 44.58
CA GLN A 196 -13.87 -36.02 45.08
C GLN A 196 -13.89 -36.08 46.61
N ASN A 197 -13.47 -35.02 47.26
CA ASN A 197 -13.53 -34.94 48.73
C ASN A 197 -14.95 -34.76 49.26
N LEU A 198 -15.87 -34.18 48.48
CA LEU A 198 -17.28 -34.05 48.86
C LEU A 198 -18.02 -35.40 48.78
N ARG A 199 -17.73 -36.22 47.76
CA ARG A 199 -18.31 -37.56 47.63
C ARG A 199 -17.95 -38.51 48.75
N ASN A 200 -16.71 -38.40 49.27
CA ASN A 200 -16.27 -39.26 50.37
C ASN A 200 -16.85 -38.83 51.72
N ARG A 201 -17.18 -37.56 51.91
CA ARG A 201 -17.86 -37.07 53.11
C ARG A 201 -19.33 -37.47 53.18
N LEU A 202 -20.02 -37.63 52.04
CA LEU A 202 -21.43 -38.04 51.99
C LEU A 202 -21.64 -39.56 52.08
N ARG A 203 -20.57 -40.37 51.94
CA ARG A 203 -20.67 -41.85 52.08
C ARG A 203 -20.28 -42.35 53.47
N GLY A 204 -19.88 -41.50 54.39
CA GLY A 204 -19.44 -41.87 55.72
C GLY A 204 -20.48 -41.65 56.84
N GLN A 205 -21.75 -41.35 56.50
CA GLN A 205 -22.85 -41.26 57.46
C GLN A 205 -23.95 -42.15 57.01
N SER A 206 -23.78 -43.46 57.29
CA SER A 206 -24.87 -44.47 57.34
C SER A 206 -24.41 -45.52 58.32
#